data_1bb50120bc9b40d5e34c41a23ac98bba
#
_entry.id   1bb50120bc9b40d5e34c41a23ac98bba
#
_cell.length_a   1.000
_cell.length_b   1.000
_cell.length_c   1.000
_cell.angle_alpha   90.00
_cell.angle_beta   90.00
_cell.angle_gamma   90.00
#
_symmetry.space_group_name_H-M   'P 1'
#
loop_
_entity.id
_entity.type
_entity.pdbx_description
1 polymer ?
#
loop_
_entity_poly.entity_id
_entity_poly.type
_entity_poly.pdbx_seq_one_letter_code
_entity_poly.pdbx_strand_id
1 'polypeptide(L)'
;MNGVGRLSGVALECQDPAALAEFYSRLTGWPVVFADPDWYSIGQSEQAAFHLSFQRSPGHQPPSWPDPASSMQFHLHLRVDNLDVAERTALGLGATKLGHQPNPDHSRVFADPAGHPFCLCG
;
A
#
# COMPACT_ATOMS: atom_id res chain seq x y z
N MET A 1 12.03 -26.33 -8.76
CA MET A 1 12.54 -25.22 -9.58
C MET A 1 13.36 -24.28 -8.69
N ASN A 2 14.55 -23.91 -9.12
CA ASN A 2 15.42 -22.99 -8.40
C ASN A 2 15.41 -21.63 -9.09
N GLY A 3 15.05 -20.59 -8.35
CA GLY A 3 15.11 -19.22 -8.84
C GLY A 3 16.49 -18.61 -8.66
N VAL A 4 16.67 -17.39 -9.19
CA VAL A 4 17.91 -16.64 -9.06
C VAL A 4 17.97 -15.87 -7.75
N GLY A 5 16.82 -15.40 -7.26
CA GLY A 5 16.77 -14.57 -6.06
C GLY A 5 15.45 -14.73 -5.32
N ARG A 6 15.33 -14.02 -4.21
CA ARG A 6 14.12 -13.99 -3.39
C ARG A 6 13.51 -12.60 -3.44
N LEU A 7 12.18 -12.55 -3.54
CA LEU A 7 11.48 -11.27 -3.51
C LEU A 7 11.66 -10.66 -2.11
N SER A 8 12.32 -9.48 -2.05
CA SER A 8 12.69 -8.87 -0.77
C SER A 8 11.92 -7.60 -0.45
N GLY A 9 11.19 -7.04 -1.39
CA GLY A 9 10.43 -5.84 -1.12
C GLY A 9 9.78 -5.23 -2.33
N VAL A 10 8.98 -4.20 -2.06
CA VAL A 10 8.33 -3.36 -3.05
C VAL A 10 8.51 -1.92 -2.61
N ALA A 11 8.81 -1.02 -3.55
CA ALA A 11 8.89 0.40 -3.28
C ALA A 11 7.75 1.13 -3.98
N LEU A 12 7.02 1.95 -3.22
CA LEU A 12 5.98 2.83 -3.73
C LEU A 12 6.52 4.26 -3.82
N GLU A 13 6.32 4.90 -4.94
CA GLU A 13 6.68 6.30 -5.10
C GLU A 13 5.63 7.19 -4.46
N CYS A 14 6.06 8.30 -3.85
CA CYS A 14 5.17 9.24 -3.18
C CYS A 14 5.87 10.58 -3.00
N GLN A 15 5.11 11.60 -2.65
CA GLN A 15 5.69 12.91 -2.35
C GLN A 15 6.19 12.99 -0.91
N ASP A 16 5.57 12.26 0.02
CA ASP A 16 5.89 12.29 1.45
C ASP A 16 6.06 10.86 1.98
N PRO A 17 7.30 10.32 1.95
CA PRO A 17 7.54 8.95 2.42
C PRO A 17 7.18 8.72 3.89
N ALA A 18 7.41 9.71 4.75
CA ALA A 18 7.10 9.57 6.17
C ALA A 18 5.60 9.36 6.40
N ALA A 19 4.77 10.15 5.72
CA ALA A 19 3.32 10.06 5.85
C ALA A 19 2.79 8.73 5.32
N LEU A 20 3.31 8.28 4.17
CA LEU A 20 2.86 7.02 3.59
C LEU A 20 3.33 5.82 4.42
N ALA A 21 4.55 5.88 4.97
CA ALA A 21 5.05 4.85 5.87
C ALA A 21 4.19 4.76 7.14
N GLU A 22 3.78 5.89 7.70
CA GLU A 22 2.91 5.90 8.87
C GLU A 22 1.56 5.26 8.57
N PHE A 23 0.96 5.58 7.43
CA PHE A 23 -0.31 4.98 7.02
C PHE A 23 -0.20 3.45 6.97
N TYR A 24 0.77 2.92 6.23
CA TYR A 24 0.92 1.48 6.09
C TYR A 24 1.42 0.80 7.36
N SER A 25 2.21 1.49 8.19
CA SER A 25 2.61 0.97 9.49
C SER A 25 1.39 0.73 10.38
N ARG A 26 0.47 1.67 10.41
CA ARG A 26 -0.78 1.52 11.19
C ARG A 26 -1.70 0.47 10.58
N LEU A 27 -1.77 0.41 9.26
CA LEU A 27 -2.65 -0.54 8.58
C LEU A 27 -2.17 -1.98 8.74
N THR A 28 -0.86 -2.21 8.72
CA THR A 28 -0.27 -3.56 8.77
C THR A 28 0.20 -3.98 10.16
N GLY A 29 0.43 -3.05 11.04
CA GLY A 29 1.11 -3.32 12.31
C GLY A 29 2.62 -3.46 12.18
N TRP A 30 3.18 -3.24 11.01
CA TRP A 30 4.63 -3.34 10.77
C TRP A 30 5.33 -2.05 11.19
N PRO A 31 6.36 -2.13 12.05
CA PRO A 31 7.11 -0.94 12.44
C PRO A 31 7.94 -0.37 11.30
N VAL A 32 8.27 0.91 11.41
CA VAL A 32 9.27 1.54 10.56
C VAL A 32 10.65 1.00 10.97
N VAL A 33 11.37 0.42 10.01
CA VAL A 33 12.69 -0.19 10.25
C VAL A 33 13.82 0.60 9.60
N PHE A 34 13.51 1.54 8.74
CA PHE A 34 14.48 2.45 8.14
C PHE A 34 13.80 3.79 7.85
N ALA A 35 14.48 4.89 8.14
CA ALA A 35 13.96 6.23 7.95
C ALA A 35 15.05 7.17 7.45
N ASP A 36 14.82 7.76 6.29
CA ASP A 36 15.66 8.75 5.65
C ASP A 36 14.71 9.70 4.92
N PRO A 37 15.02 11.00 4.76
CA PRO A 37 14.08 11.93 4.14
C PRO A 37 13.49 11.48 2.80
N ASP A 38 14.26 10.73 2.02
CA ASP A 38 13.86 10.31 0.68
C ASP A 38 13.40 8.86 0.60
N TRP A 39 13.51 8.10 1.71
CA TRP A 39 13.19 6.67 1.70
C TRP A 39 12.84 6.18 3.09
N TYR A 40 11.65 5.57 3.23
CA TYR A 40 11.23 4.88 4.46
C TYR A 40 10.97 3.42 4.14
N SER A 41 11.18 2.55 5.11
CA SER A 41 10.81 1.14 4.99
C SER A 41 10.10 0.66 6.24
N ILE A 42 9.09 -0.18 6.03
CA ILE A 42 8.43 -0.92 7.11
C ILE A 42 8.62 -2.42 6.88
N GLY A 43 8.59 -3.17 7.96
CA GLY A 43 8.71 -4.62 7.93
C GLY A 43 8.35 -5.18 9.30
N GLN A 44 8.19 -6.49 9.40
CA GLN A 44 7.92 -7.13 10.69
C GLN A 44 9.10 -6.93 11.65
N SER A 45 10.32 -6.84 11.12
CA SER A 45 11.55 -6.51 11.82
C SER A 45 12.58 -6.03 10.82
N GLU A 46 13.73 -5.52 11.28
CA GLU A 46 14.83 -5.15 10.39
C GLU A 46 15.32 -6.33 9.57
N GLN A 47 15.28 -7.53 10.14
CA GLN A 47 15.76 -8.77 9.53
C GLN A 47 14.66 -9.49 8.74
N ALA A 48 13.47 -8.92 8.63
CA ALA A 48 12.38 -9.55 7.91
C ALA A 48 12.77 -9.81 6.45
N ALA A 49 12.29 -10.93 5.91
CA ALA A 49 12.59 -11.32 4.54
C ALA A 49 12.00 -10.36 3.51
N PHE A 50 10.94 -9.61 3.88
CA PHE A 50 10.25 -8.69 2.97
C PHE A 50 10.02 -7.35 3.67
N HIS A 51 10.28 -6.28 2.92
CA HIS A 51 10.01 -4.91 3.37
C HIS A 51 9.14 -4.19 2.35
N LEU A 52 8.26 -3.33 2.86
CA LEU A 52 7.52 -2.38 2.04
C LEU A 52 8.19 -1.02 2.22
N SER A 53 8.55 -0.38 1.11
CA SER A 53 9.33 0.85 1.13
C SER A 53 8.60 1.97 0.41
N PHE A 54 8.96 3.21 0.75
CA PHE A 54 8.31 4.41 0.24
C PHE A 54 9.41 5.37 -0.21
N GLN A 55 9.44 5.61 -1.52
CA GLN A 55 10.50 6.39 -2.16
C GLN A 55 9.96 7.76 -2.53
N ARG A 56 10.70 8.79 -2.15
CA ARG A 56 10.31 10.15 -2.53
C ARG A 56 10.45 10.34 -4.03
N SER A 57 9.36 10.81 -4.64
CA SER A 57 9.30 11.17 -6.05
C SER A 57 8.45 12.43 -6.16
N PRO A 58 9.07 13.62 -6.26
CA PRO A 58 8.32 14.89 -6.26
C PRO A 58 7.30 14.99 -7.38
N GLY A 59 7.56 14.31 -8.51
CA GLY A 59 6.65 14.31 -9.66
C GLY A 59 5.63 13.20 -9.65
N HIS A 60 5.48 12.46 -8.55
CA HIS A 60 4.54 11.34 -8.50
C HIS A 60 3.12 11.77 -8.84
N GLN A 61 2.49 11.01 -9.74
CA GLN A 61 1.10 11.16 -10.14
C GLN A 61 0.40 9.82 -9.92
N PRO A 62 -0.64 9.75 -9.08
CA PRO A 62 -1.37 8.50 -8.87
C PRO A 62 -2.15 8.09 -10.11
N PRO A 63 -2.46 6.79 -10.27
CA PRO A 63 -3.34 6.37 -11.35
C PRO A 63 -4.77 6.84 -11.13
N SER A 64 -5.54 6.90 -12.22
CA SER A 64 -6.97 7.27 -12.19
C SER A 64 -7.82 6.05 -12.52
N TRP A 65 -7.59 4.98 -11.79
CA TRP A 65 -8.32 3.74 -12.01
C TRP A 65 -9.83 3.92 -11.75
N PRO A 66 -10.74 3.39 -12.58
CA PRO A 66 -10.51 2.36 -13.59
C PRO A 66 -10.31 2.85 -15.03
N ASP A 67 -9.80 4.06 -15.22
CA ASP A 67 -9.50 4.58 -16.56
C ASP A 67 -8.49 3.65 -17.25
N PRO A 68 -8.80 3.08 -18.46
CA PRO A 68 -7.86 2.20 -19.15
C PRO A 68 -6.54 2.89 -19.52
N ALA A 69 -6.54 4.22 -19.67
CA ALA A 69 -5.33 4.98 -19.98
C ALA A 69 -4.47 5.24 -18.75
N SER A 70 -4.99 4.94 -17.56
CA SER A 70 -4.30 5.16 -16.29
C SER A 70 -4.53 3.98 -15.36
N SER A 71 -4.00 2.81 -15.74
CA SER A 71 -4.21 1.57 -15.00
C SER A 71 -3.48 1.58 -13.66
N MET A 72 -3.90 0.74 -12.76
CA MET A 72 -3.21 0.55 -11.47
C MET A 72 -1.79 0.07 -11.64
N GLN A 73 -1.52 -0.71 -12.67
CA GLN A 73 -0.29 -1.45 -12.95
C GLN A 73 0.03 -2.47 -11.86
N PHE A 74 0.41 -2.00 -10.68
CA PHE A 74 0.60 -2.80 -9.47
C PHE A 74 -0.31 -2.27 -8.39
N HIS A 75 -0.78 -3.15 -7.52
CA HIS A 75 -1.49 -2.74 -6.33
C HIS A 75 -1.33 -3.79 -5.23
N LEU A 76 -1.36 -3.34 -3.99
CA LEU A 76 -1.20 -4.22 -2.84
C LEU A 76 -2.53 -4.89 -2.49
N HIS A 77 -2.45 -6.12 -2.00
CA HIS A 77 -3.58 -6.83 -1.41
C HIS A 77 -3.28 -7.09 0.05
N LEU A 78 -4.21 -6.73 0.93
CA LEU A 78 -4.13 -7.05 2.34
C LEU A 78 -5.27 -7.97 2.69
N ARG A 79 -4.95 -9.15 3.22
CA ARG A 79 -5.98 -10.06 3.71
C ARG A 79 -6.46 -9.59 5.07
N VAL A 80 -7.77 -9.55 5.24
CA VAL A 80 -8.41 -9.10 6.47
C VAL A 80 -9.44 -10.13 6.93
N ASP A 81 -9.71 -10.16 8.23
CA ASP A 81 -10.69 -11.09 8.80
C ASP A 81 -12.12 -10.61 8.60
N ASN A 82 -12.33 -9.30 8.58
CA ASN A 82 -13.65 -8.69 8.47
C ASN A 82 -13.54 -7.44 7.59
N LEU A 83 -14.17 -7.50 6.40
CA LEU A 83 -14.09 -6.41 5.43
C LEU A 83 -14.70 -5.11 5.95
N ASP A 84 -15.83 -5.18 6.65
CA ASP A 84 -16.50 -3.96 7.13
C ASP A 84 -15.67 -3.24 8.20
N VAL A 85 -15.09 -4.00 9.12
CA VAL A 85 -14.20 -3.44 10.15
C VAL A 85 -12.94 -2.88 9.52
N ALA A 86 -12.33 -3.63 8.60
CA ALA A 86 -11.11 -3.18 7.91
C ALA A 86 -11.33 -1.92 7.08
N GLU A 87 -12.47 -1.82 6.40
CA GLU A 87 -12.82 -0.63 5.65
C GLU A 87 -12.91 0.60 6.56
N ARG A 88 -13.61 0.49 7.69
CA ARG A 88 -13.71 1.60 8.64
C ARG A 88 -12.35 2.03 9.16
N THR A 89 -11.50 1.06 9.48
CA THR A 89 -10.15 1.35 9.95
C THR A 89 -9.34 2.06 8.88
N ALA A 90 -9.34 1.55 7.66
CA ALA A 90 -8.58 2.15 6.56
C ALA A 90 -9.03 3.58 6.27
N LEU A 91 -10.34 3.83 6.25
CA LEU A 91 -10.88 5.18 6.04
C LEU A 91 -10.47 6.12 7.17
N GLY A 92 -10.49 5.64 8.42
CA GLY A 92 -10.05 6.43 9.58
C GLY A 92 -8.56 6.76 9.54
N LEU A 93 -7.74 5.97 8.86
CA LEU A 93 -6.30 6.22 8.70
C LEU A 93 -5.97 7.14 7.52
N GLY A 94 -6.94 7.46 6.68
CA GLY A 94 -6.75 8.39 5.57
C GLY A 94 -6.87 7.77 4.18
N ALA A 95 -7.30 6.52 4.06
CA ALA A 95 -7.60 5.93 2.77
C ALA A 95 -8.89 6.53 2.18
N THR A 96 -8.99 6.52 0.87
CA THR A 96 -10.19 6.91 0.13
C THR A 96 -10.77 5.68 -0.56
N LYS A 97 -12.06 5.42 -0.36
CA LYS A 97 -12.71 4.32 -1.06
C LYS A 97 -12.95 4.73 -2.51
N LEU A 98 -12.51 3.91 -3.46
CA LEU A 98 -12.74 4.20 -4.87
C LEU A 98 -14.17 3.88 -5.27
N GLY A 99 -14.71 4.62 -6.25
CA GLY A 99 -16.10 4.47 -6.66
C GLY A 99 -16.37 3.16 -7.40
N HIS A 100 -15.40 2.66 -8.15
CA HIS A 100 -15.54 1.43 -8.92
C HIS A 100 -15.15 0.23 -8.03
N GLN A 101 -16.11 -0.64 -7.75
CA GLN A 101 -15.94 -1.82 -6.87
C GLN A 101 -16.40 -3.06 -7.62
N PRO A 102 -15.51 -3.74 -8.38
CA PRO A 102 -15.92 -4.89 -9.19
C PRO A 102 -16.40 -6.09 -8.39
N ASN A 103 -15.90 -6.29 -7.15
CA ASN A 103 -16.21 -7.48 -6.36
C ASN A 103 -16.26 -7.16 -4.86
N PRO A 104 -17.21 -6.29 -4.42
CA PRO A 104 -17.16 -5.71 -3.08
C PRO A 104 -17.40 -6.68 -1.93
N ASP A 105 -17.95 -7.88 -2.20
CA ASP A 105 -18.19 -8.89 -1.16
C ASP A 105 -16.91 -9.61 -0.76
N HIS A 106 -15.88 -9.60 -1.61
CA HIS A 106 -14.63 -10.34 -1.40
C HIS A 106 -13.40 -9.44 -1.41
N SER A 107 -13.45 -8.32 -2.13
CA SER A 107 -12.30 -7.47 -2.31
C SER A 107 -12.78 -6.04 -2.54
N ARG A 108 -12.30 -5.10 -1.71
CA ARG A 108 -12.68 -3.69 -1.82
C ARG A 108 -11.45 -2.85 -2.13
N VAL A 109 -11.61 -1.90 -3.04
CA VAL A 109 -10.51 -1.10 -3.59
C VAL A 109 -10.50 0.29 -2.98
N PHE A 110 -9.32 0.71 -2.54
CA PHE A 110 -9.10 2.01 -1.91
C PHE A 110 -7.87 2.66 -2.53
N ALA A 111 -7.74 3.97 -2.34
CA ALA A 111 -6.49 4.68 -2.58
C ALA A 111 -5.86 5.03 -1.24
N ASP A 112 -4.55 4.85 -1.14
CA ASP A 112 -3.80 5.31 0.03
C ASP A 112 -3.59 6.84 -0.01
N PRO A 113 -2.98 7.46 1.02
CA PRO A 113 -2.79 8.92 1.02
C PRO A 113 -1.97 9.47 -0.15
N ALA A 114 -1.16 8.65 -0.81
CA ALA A 114 -0.44 9.06 -2.01
C ALA A 114 -1.22 8.77 -3.30
N GLY A 115 -2.39 8.13 -3.19
CA GLY A 115 -3.25 7.80 -4.31
C GLY A 115 -3.00 6.43 -4.93
N HIS A 116 -2.10 5.60 -4.36
CA HIS A 116 -1.91 4.25 -4.86
C HIS A 116 -3.13 3.39 -4.52
N PRO A 117 -3.68 2.66 -5.50
CA PRO A 117 -4.74 1.70 -5.23
C PRO A 117 -4.21 0.53 -4.38
N PHE A 118 -5.03 0.06 -3.47
CA PHE A 118 -4.81 -1.18 -2.75
C PHE A 118 -6.15 -1.83 -2.45
N CYS A 119 -6.13 -3.15 -2.21
CA CYS A 119 -7.34 -3.91 -1.93
C CYS A 119 -7.30 -4.48 -0.52
N LEU A 120 -8.45 -4.46 0.14
CA LEU A 120 -8.70 -5.25 1.33
C LEU A 120 -9.48 -6.49 0.88
N CYS A 121 -8.97 -7.67 1.20
CA CYS A 121 -9.50 -8.95 0.72
C CYS A 121 -9.91 -9.83 1.90
N GLY A 122 -11.13 -10.34 1.84
CA GLY A 122 -11.66 -11.20 2.90
C GLY A 122 -12.41 -12.41 2.39
#